data_9b2749bc110575391985663e37412f96
#
_entry.id   9b2749bc110575391985663e37412f96
#
_cell.length_a   1.000
_cell.length_b   1.000
_cell.length_c   1.000
_cell.angle_alpha   90.00
_cell.angle_beta   90.00
_cell.angle_gamma   90.00
#
_symmetry.space_group_name_H-M   'P 1'
#
loop_
_entity.id
_entity.type
_entity.pdbx_description
1 polymer ?
#
loop_
_entity_poly.entity_id
_entity_poly.type
_entity_poly.pdbx_seq_one_letter_code
_entity_poly.pdbx_strand_id
1 'polypeptide(L)'
;MNLSLYFDKGTLLLYGAEEDQLTLLEAVDWDERTQCYRAPAVDYRRLVTTLREQKIPFQDHARKFSAATFPLKKKITPRSFQQEAADTWMTEQRGVVALPTGAGKTILAVMLIAKTGRPTLIHVPTIDLMRQWKEVLNDYFDSPIGLLGGGINNIQPITVATYDSALIHVTHKGNQFGLLVFDECHHLPGEQYQFTALGSIAPFRLGLTATPERADGKEAHLYELCGSLCYEVHIDELSGRTLAPYVVETIEVEMRPNEREQYETARETYTNFLRKSRVNFQHPNGWSIFLRKTSESPEGREAFKAYLLQKKLSQASGAKIDRLWELIQHHQGDRMLVFTQDNEMAYDIGRSFMLPVLTHHTKLPEREAFLKAFRTGEYPILVTSKVLNEGVDVPDANVGVIVSGSGSIREHVQRLGRILRARPGKQAVLYELVSGDTGEYFTNQRRRKHRAYEGTTVLPNQSGQNYSQIN
;
A
#
# COMPACT_ATOMS: atom_id res chain seq x y z
N MET A 1 17.72 36.75 26.56
CA MET A 1 16.33 36.70 26.02
C MET A 1 15.77 35.32 26.30
N ASN A 2 14.48 35.16 26.59
CA ASN A 2 13.94 33.80 26.75
C ASN A 2 13.89 33.08 25.38
N LEU A 3 14.34 31.83 25.36
CA LEU A 3 14.26 30.97 24.19
C LEU A 3 12.81 30.85 23.72
N SER A 4 12.57 31.08 22.43
CA SER A 4 11.22 31.02 21.83
C SER A 4 11.23 30.21 20.55
N LEU A 5 10.28 29.29 20.42
CA LEU A 5 10.10 28.41 19.26
C LEU A 5 8.92 28.88 18.40
N TYR A 6 9.13 28.98 17.10
CA TYR A 6 8.10 29.29 16.10
C TYR A 6 8.13 28.26 14.98
N PHE A 7 6.98 28.05 14.33
CA PHE A 7 6.90 27.23 13.13
C PHE A 7 6.84 28.11 11.89
N ASP A 8 7.72 27.86 10.92
CA ASP A 8 7.76 28.55 9.65
C ASP A 8 8.02 27.58 8.50
N LYS A 9 7.05 27.46 7.61
CA LYS A 9 7.15 26.72 6.32
C LYS A 9 7.77 25.33 6.44
N GLY A 10 7.33 24.55 7.41
CA GLY A 10 7.81 23.16 7.62
C GLY A 10 9.12 23.06 8.41
N THR A 11 9.55 24.14 9.06
CA THR A 11 10.72 24.20 9.94
C THR A 11 10.39 24.89 11.24
N LEU A 12 11.29 24.78 12.22
CA LEU A 12 11.27 25.49 13.49
C LEU A 12 12.26 26.64 13.48
N LEU A 13 11.85 27.78 13.99
CA LEU A 13 12.72 28.92 14.25
C LEU A 13 12.94 29.00 15.76
N LEU A 14 14.21 29.19 16.18
CA LEU A 14 14.62 29.35 17.55
C LEU A 14 15.22 30.75 17.73
N TYR A 15 14.58 31.57 18.52
CA TYR A 15 15.08 32.90 18.89
C TYR A 15 15.52 32.93 20.34
N GLY A 16 16.59 33.67 20.63
CA GLY A 16 17.12 33.85 21.99
C GLY A 16 17.79 32.62 22.57
N ALA A 17 18.24 31.69 21.75
CA ALA A 17 19.05 30.56 22.19
C ALA A 17 20.47 31.00 22.52
N GLU A 18 21.02 30.55 23.64
CA GLU A 18 22.40 30.74 24.08
C GLU A 18 23.31 29.63 23.53
N GLU A 19 24.60 29.88 23.39
CA GLU A 19 25.55 28.97 22.72
C GLU A 19 25.65 27.59 23.43
N ASP A 20 25.58 27.58 24.75
CA ASP A 20 25.55 26.36 25.56
C ASP A 20 24.24 25.55 25.37
N GLN A 21 23.12 26.21 25.12
CA GLN A 21 21.85 25.57 24.82
C GLN A 21 21.88 24.92 23.42
N LEU A 22 22.53 25.57 22.46
CA LEU A 22 22.63 25.06 21.09
C LEU A 22 23.48 23.81 20.98
N THR A 23 24.51 23.67 21.81
CA THR A 23 25.32 22.44 21.87
C THR A 23 24.52 21.23 22.33
N LEU A 24 23.43 21.43 23.08
CA LEU A 24 22.52 20.38 23.55
C LEU A 24 21.44 20.05 22.50
N LEU A 25 21.20 20.96 21.55
CA LEU A 25 20.16 20.85 20.53
C LEU A 25 20.79 20.43 19.18
N GLU A 26 20.91 19.12 18.97
CA GLU A 26 21.37 18.59 17.70
C GLU A 26 20.46 19.03 16.53
N ALA A 27 21.01 19.12 15.31
CA ALA A 27 20.33 19.49 14.07
C ALA A 27 19.67 20.90 14.09
N VAL A 28 20.36 21.86 14.69
CA VAL A 28 19.98 23.27 14.71
C VAL A 28 21.05 24.08 14.00
N ASP A 29 20.72 24.70 12.86
CA ASP A 29 21.63 25.49 12.05
C ASP A 29 21.29 26.98 12.09
N TRP A 30 22.30 27.84 12.01
CA TRP A 30 22.09 29.27 11.89
C TRP A 30 21.60 29.64 10.48
N ASP A 31 20.48 30.36 10.39
CA ASP A 31 19.95 30.89 9.13
C ASP A 31 20.17 32.40 9.06
N GLU A 32 21.17 32.83 8.28
CA GLU A 32 21.51 34.22 8.10
C GLU A 32 20.38 35.10 7.57
N ARG A 33 19.46 34.51 6.77
CA ARG A 33 18.33 35.21 6.15
C ARG A 33 17.28 35.65 7.17
N THR A 34 17.11 34.87 8.22
CA THR A 34 16.12 35.12 9.27
C THR A 34 16.76 35.57 10.59
N GLN A 35 18.09 35.59 10.66
CA GLN A 35 18.87 35.96 11.86
C GLN A 35 18.41 35.18 13.10
N CYS A 36 18.19 33.87 12.92
CA CYS A 36 17.82 32.95 13.99
C CYS A 36 18.29 31.54 13.67
N TYR A 37 18.25 30.68 14.68
CA TYR A 37 18.52 29.26 14.47
C TYR A 37 17.31 28.56 13.88
N ARG A 38 17.55 27.58 13.01
CA ARG A 38 16.52 26.82 12.32
C ARG A 38 16.74 25.31 12.48
N ALA A 39 15.67 24.57 12.69
CA ALA A 39 15.66 23.11 12.74
C ALA A 39 14.55 22.54 11.85
N PRO A 40 14.66 21.30 11.36
CA PRO A 40 13.54 20.58 10.72
C PRO A 40 12.34 20.47 11.66
N ALA A 41 11.12 20.61 11.11
CA ALA A 41 9.90 20.50 11.94
C ALA A 41 9.75 19.11 12.59
N VAL A 42 10.24 18.05 11.94
CA VAL A 42 10.24 16.68 12.46
C VAL A 42 10.95 16.55 13.82
N ASP A 43 11.92 17.41 14.10
CA ASP A 43 12.71 17.40 15.31
C ASP A 43 12.03 18.08 16.51
N TYR A 44 10.84 18.65 16.33
CA TYR A 44 10.11 19.34 17.39
C TYR A 44 9.99 18.51 18.68
N ARG A 45 9.60 17.24 18.61
CA ARG A 45 9.48 16.38 19.81
C ARG A 45 10.81 16.26 20.53
N ARG A 46 11.89 16.00 19.79
CA ARG A 46 13.25 15.88 20.35
C ARG A 46 13.68 17.18 21.02
N LEU A 47 13.58 18.31 20.31
CA LEU A 47 13.95 19.62 20.84
C LEU A 47 13.19 19.97 22.12
N VAL A 48 11.85 19.84 22.10
CA VAL A 48 11.01 20.15 23.28
C VAL A 48 11.29 19.19 24.44
N THR A 49 11.59 17.92 24.19
CA THR A 49 11.92 16.95 25.23
C THR A 49 13.27 17.31 25.86
N THR A 50 14.31 17.56 25.05
CA THR A 50 15.62 17.98 25.53
C THR A 50 15.54 19.26 26.39
N LEU A 51 14.83 20.29 25.90
CA LEU A 51 14.66 21.54 26.65
C LEU A 51 14.01 21.31 28.02
N ARG A 52 13.02 20.42 28.11
CA ARG A 52 12.33 20.08 29.36
C ARG A 52 13.21 19.28 30.32
N GLU A 53 13.92 18.27 29.79
CA GLU A 53 14.83 17.42 30.59
C GLU A 53 15.98 18.24 31.17
N GLN A 54 16.51 19.18 30.38
CA GLN A 54 17.56 20.11 30.83
C GLN A 54 17.01 21.29 31.64
N LYS A 55 15.69 21.35 31.86
CA LYS A 55 15.00 22.43 32.59
C LYS A 55 15.28 23.83 32.02
N ILE A 56 15.50 23.93 30.71
CA ILE A 56 15.70 25.20 30.02
C ILE A 56 14.32 25.85 29.80
N PRO A 57 14.09 27.07 30.30
CA PRO A 57 12.82 27.77 30.13
C PRO A 57 12.66 28.22 28.66
N PHE A 58 11.53 27.95 28.06
CA PHE A 58 11.24 28.37 26.68
C PHE A 58 9.76 28.69 26.49
N GLN A 59 9.46 29.49 25.46
CA GLN A 59 8.11 29.79 25.02
C GLN A 59 7.83 29.03 23.69
N ASP A 60 6.76 28.23 23.68
CA ASP A 60 6.37 27.43 22.52
C ASP A 60 5.23 28.11 21.76
N HIS A 61 5.57 28.85 20.71
CA HIS A 61 4.68 29.46 19.75
C HIS A 61 4.54 28.64 18.45
N ALA A 62 5.32 27.56 18.31
CA ALA A 62 5.29 26.69 17.13
C ALA A 62 4.01 25.89 17.05
N ARG A 63 3.53 25.39 18.18
CA ARG A 63 2.40 24.49 18.30
C ARG A 63 1.06 25.22 18.24
N LYS A 64 0.22 24.88 17.25
CA LYS A 64 -1.16 25.37 17.10
C LYS A 64 -2.22 24.33 17.45
N PHE A 65 -1.87 23.26 18.14
CA PHE A 65 -2.79 22.22 18.60
C PHE A 65 -2.71 22.07 20.11
N SER A 66 -3.82 21.69 20.72
CA SER A 66 -3.91 21.31 22.15
C SER A 66 -4.47 19.91 22.29
N ALA A 67 -4.41 19.37 23.50
CA ALA A 67 -5.13 18.14 23.82
C ALA A 67 -6.64 18.37 23.59
N ALA A 68 -7.32 17.39 23.05
CA ALA A 68 -8.75 17.40 22.78
C ALA A 68 -9.34 16.05 23.19
N THR A 69 -10.63 15.99 23.43
CA THR A 69 -11.32 14.74 23.73
C THR A 69 -12.14 14.33 22.51
N PHE A 70 -11.92 13.09 22.07
CA PHE A 70 -12.68 12.49 20.96
C PHE A 70 -13.47 11.29 21.49
N PRO A 71 -14.65 11.49 22.10
CA PRO A 71 -15.45 10.40 22.64
C PRO A 71 -15.99 9.52 21.50
N LEU A 72 -15.96 8.21 21.73
CA LEU A 72 -16.48 7.24 20.78
C LEU A 72 -18.00 7.14 20.93
N LYS A 73 -18.75 7.24 19.83
CA LYS A 73 -20.21 7.01 19.76
C LYS A 73 -20.59 5.56 20.14
N LYS A 74 -19.73 4.63 19.79
CA LYS A 74 -19.96 3.20 20.02
C LYS A 74 -18.70 2.54 20.60
N LYS A 75 -18.93 1.60 21.53
CA LYS A 75 -17.83 0.85 22.14
C LYS A 75 -17.13 0.00 21.07
N ILE A 76 -15.82 0.05 21.05
CA ILE A 76 -14.99 -0.85 20.25
C ILE A 76 -14.61 -2.02 21.14
N THR A 77 -14.84 -3.25 20.63
CA THR A 77 -14.29 -4.49 21.21
C THR A 77 -13.11 -4.88 20.34
N PRO A 78 -11.87 -4.54 20.74
CA PRO A 78 -10.70 -4.86 19.95
C PRO A 78 -10.45 -6.36 19.95
N ARG A 79 -9.87 -6.87 18.88
CA ARG A 79 -9.29 -8.20 18.85
C ARG A 79 -7.99 -8.20 19.65
N SER A 80 -7.52 -9.36 20.15
CA SER A 80 -6.31 -9.44 20.99
C SER A 80 -5.11 -8.72 20.35
N PHE A 81 -4.80 -9.04 19.11
CA PHE A 81 -3.70 -8.43 18.37
C PHE A 81 -3.87 -6.91 18.14
N GLN A 82 -5.10 -6.41 18.02
CA GLN A 82 -5.35 -4.96 17.90
C GLN A 82 -5.10 -4.26 19.24
N GLN A 83 -5.47 -4.90 20.35
CA GLN A 83 -5.18 -4.38 21.68
C GLN A 83 -3.67 -4.37 21.95
N GLU A 84 -2.98 -5.47 21.66
CA GLU A 84 -1.52 -5.58 21.78
C GLU A 84 -0.79 -4.53 20.93
N ALA A 85 -1.20 -4.37 19.65
CA ALA A 85 -0.66 -3.36 18.77
C ALA A 85 -0.87 -1.94 19.32
N ALA A 86 -2.06 -1.66 19.87
CA ALA A 86 -2.38 -0.37 20.46
C ALA A 86 -1.53 -0.10 21.70
N ASP A 87 -1.37 -1.07 22.59
CA ASP A 87 -0.62 -0.92 23.82
C ASP A 87 0.89 -0.78 23.56
N THR A 88 1.43 -1.58 22.63
CA THR A 88 2.83 -1.47 22.20
C THR A 88 3.11 -0.10 21.57
N TRP A 89 2.26 0.36 20.64
CA TRP A 89 2.45 1.67 20.02
C TRP A 89 2.33 2.82 21.04
N MET A 90 1.46 2.70 22.03
CA MET A 90 1.27 3.73 23.07
C MET A 90 2.51 3.94 23.93
N THR A 91 3.42 2.97 24.02
CA THR A 91 4.68 3.10 24.79
C THR A 91 5.54 4.22 24.25
N GLU A 92 5.78 4.23 22.93
CA GLU A 92 6.62 5.24 22.26
C GLU A 92 5.80 6.35 21.59
N GLN A 93 4.53 6.10 21.33
CA GLN A 93 3.63 7.00 20.58
C GLN A 93 4.14 7.33 19.15
N ARG A 94 5.08 6.55 18.70
CA ARG A 94 5.64 6.56 17.34
C ARG A 94 5.95 5.12 16.93
N GLY A 95 5.60 4.78 15.71
CA GLY A 95 5.95 3.46 15.17
C GLY A 95 5.07 3.04 14.02
N VAL A 96 5.54 2.01 13.34
CA VAL A 96 4.83 1.32 12.26
C VAL A 96 4.15 0.08 12.82
N VAL A 97 2.89 -0.11 12.46
CA VAL A 97 2.11 -1.32 12.75
C VAL A 97 1.80 -2.02 11.42
N ALA A 98 2.29 -3.24 11.28
CA ALA A 98 2.07 -4.08 10.12
C ALA A 98 0.94 -5.09 10.41
N LEU A 99 -0.21 -4.89 9.75
CA LEU A 99 -1.37 -5.78 9.85
C LEU A 99 -1.90 -6.12 8.45
N PRO A 100 -2.28 -7.37 8.18
CA PRO A 100 -2.86 -7.77 6.90
C PRO A 100 -4.08 -6.93 6.52
N THR A 101 -4.36 -6.86 5.22
CA THR A 101 -5.61 -6.26 4.73
C THR A 101 -6.80 -7.03 5.32
N GLY A 102 -7.83 -6.31 5.79
CA GLY A 102 -8.98 -6.93 6.47
C GLY A 102 -8.80 -7.19 7.97
N ALA A 103 -7.60 -7.04 8.53
CA ALA A 103 -7.35 -7.18 9.97
C ALA A 103 -7.86 -6.01 10.82
N GLY A 104 -8.32 -4.91 10.19
CA GLY A 104 -8.92 -3.78 10.88
C GLY A 104 -7.94 -2.68 11.30
N LYS A 105 -6.96 -2.34 10.45
CA LYS A 105 -6.03 -1.20 10.62
C LYS A 105 -6.76 0.10 10.95
N THR A 106 -7.86 0.37 10.26
CA THR A 106 -8.67 1.59 10.49
C THR A 106 -9.25 1.64 11.89
N ILE A 107 -9.73 0.51 12.44
CA ILE A 107 -10.28 0.42 13.80
C ILE A 107 -9.17 0.66 14.83
N LEU A 108 -7.97 0.11 14.61
CA LEU A 108 -6.80 0.39 15.45
C LEU A 108 -6.51 1.91 15.50
N ALA A 109 -6.51 2.58 14.36
CA ALA A 109 -6.29 4.02 14.32
C ALA A 109 -7.40 4.79 15.04
N VAL A 110 -8.68 4.42 14.89
CA VAL A 110 -9.80 5.00 15.64
C VAL A 110 -9.58 4.88 17.16
N MET A 111 -9.16 3.71 17.64
CA MET A 111 -8.83 3.49 19.06
C MET A 111 -7.70 4.44 19.53
N LEU A 112 -6.64 4.56 18.72
CA LEU A 112 -5.48 5.39 19.06
C LEU A 112 -5.80 6.89 18.98
N ILE A 113 -6.64 7.35 18.05
CA ILE A 113 -7.14 8.74 17.99
C ILE A 113 -7.91 9.06 19.28
N ALA A 114 -8.85 8.21 19.68
CA ALA A 114 -9.62 8.40 20.90
C ALA A 114 -8.72 8.37 22.16
N LYS A 115 -7.75 7.44 22.22
CA LYS A 115 -6.86 7.25 23.36
C LYS A 115 -5.82 8.39 23.52
N THR A 116 -5.33 8.92 22.40
CA THR A 116 -4.32 10.00 22.42
C THR A 116 -4.91 11.37 22.68
N GLY A 117 -6.17 11.61 22.29
CA GLY A 117 -6.82 12.90 22.45
C GLY A 117 -6.05 14.04 21.75
N ARG A 118 -5.64 13.83 20.51
CA ARG A 118 -4.87 14.82 19.74
C ARG A 118 -5.54 15.12 18.40
N PRO A 119 -5.60 16.38 17.97
CA PRO A 119 -5.95 16.69 16.58
C PRO A 119 -5.11 15.85 15.63
N THR A 120 -5.76 15.18 14.71
CA THR A 120 -5.18 14.11 13.90
C THR A 120 -5.30 14.40 12.41
N LEU A 121 -4.18 14.23 11.68
CA LEU A 121 -4.16 14.20 10.22
C LEU A 121 -3.86 12.78 9.74
N ILE A 122 -4.79 12.24 8.96
CA ILE A 122 -4.69 10.90 8.39
C ILE A 122 -4.32 11.03 6.91
N HIS A 123 -3.19 10.46 6.52
CA HIS A 123 -2.70 10.45 5.15
C HIS A 123 -3.13 9.18 4.45
N VAL A 124 -3.68 9.30 3.26
CA VAL A 124 -4.15 8.18 2.44
C VAL A 124 -3.69 8.33 0.98
N PRO A 125 -3.46 7.23 0.24
CA PRO A 125 -2.97 7.31 -1.14
C PRO A 125 -4.02 7.77 -2.16
N THR A 126 -5.32 7.56 -1.90
CA THR A 126 -6.36 7.80 -2.89
C THR A 126 -7.56 8.56 -2.32
N ILE A 127 -8.32 9.25 -3.22
CA ILE A 127 -9.57 9.94 -2.86
C ILE A 127 -10.63 8.92 -2.38
N ASP A 128 -10.68 7.73 -2.97
CA ASP A 128 -11.63 6.70 -2.57
C ASP A 128 -11.38 6.26 -1.12
N LEU A 129 -10.11 6.04 -0.75
CA LEU A 129 -9.74 5.70 0.63
C LEU A 129 -10.02 6.86 1.58
N MET A 130 -9.82 8.11 1.15
CA MET A 130 -10.16 9.29 1.93
C MET A 130 -11.66 9.34 2.29
N ARG A 131 -12.54 8.98 1.35
CA ARG A 131 -13.98 8.90 1.58
C ARG A 131 -14.35 7.77 2.54
N GLN A 132 -13.75 6.58 2.34
CA GLN A 132 -13.96 5.43 3.25
C GLN A 132 -13.54 5.76 4.68
N TRP A 133 -12.38 6.39 4.86
CA TRP A 133 -11.93 6.84 6.17
C TRP A 133 -12.94 7.80 6.80
N LYS A 134 -13.47 8.78 6.03
CA LYS A 134 -14.49 9.69 6.53
C LYS A 134 -15.74 8.96 7.01
N GLU A 135 -16.24 8.00 6.26
CA GLU A 135 -17.41 7.18 6.63
C GLU A 135 -17.17 6.47 7.95
N VAL A 136 -16.04 5.75 8.06
CA VAL A 136 -15.69 5.04 9.30
C VAL A 136 -15.54 6.01 10.47
N LEU A 137 -14.85 7.13 10.30
CA LEU A 137 -14.67 8.12 11.37
C LEU A 137 -15.99 8.74 11.81
N ASN A 138 -16.89 9.05 10.89
CA ASN A 138 -18.23 9.54 11.21
C ASN A 138 -19.07 8.52 12.01
N ASP A 139 -18.83 7.22 11.80
CA ASP A 139 -19.46 6.14 12.55
C ASP A 139 -19.01 6.09 14.01
N TYR A 140 -17.78 6.51 14.29
CA TYR A 140 -17.17 6.39 15.62
C TYR A 140 -17.06 7.70 16.39
N PHE A 141 -17.01 8.86 15.75
CA PHE A 141 -16.82 10.15 16.39
C PHE A 141 -17.96 11.13 16.11
N ASP A 142 -18.38 11.88 17.13
CA ASP A 142 -19.31 13.00 16.96
C ASP A 142 -18.64 14.25 16.39
N SER A 143 -17.32 14.34 16.51
CA SER A 143 -16.54 15.45 15.98
C SER A 143 -16.66 15.53 14.45
N PRO A 144 -16.74 16.72 13.88
CA PRO A 144 -16.77 16.87 12.42
C PRO A 144 -15.47 16.35 11.81
N ILE A 145 -15.57 15.62 10.70
CA ILE A 145 -14.44 15.05 9.98
C ILE A 145 -14.09 15.91 8.79
N GLY A 146 -12.87 16.44 8.80
CA GLY A 146 -12.32 17.23 7.70
C GLY A 146 -11.84 16.38 6.54
N LEU A 147 -11.84 16.97 5.34
CA LEU A 147 -11.27 16.39 4.14
C LEU A 147 -10.33 17.38 3.46
N LEU A 148 -9.18 16.89 3.02
CA LEU A 148 -8.18 17.64 2.28
C LEU A 148 -7.72 16.84 1.05
N GLY A 149 -8.33 17.12 -0.11
CA GLY A 149 -8.08 16.38 -1.34
C GLY A 149 -9.28 16.34 -2.28
N GLY A 150 -9.04 16.02 -3.54
CA GLY A 150 -10.12 15.94 -4.53
C GLY A 150 -10.92 17.24 -4.71
N GLY A 151 -10.27 18.40 -4.59
CA GLY A 151 -10.90 19.72 -4.66
C GLY A 151 -11.53 20.20 -3.34
N ILE A 152 -11.49 19.38 -2.28
CA ILE A 152 -12.02 19.74 -0.96
C ILE A 152 -10.86 20.24 -0.08
N ASN A 153 -11.07 21.39 0.59
CA ASN A 153 -10.16 21.95 1.58
C ASN A 153 -10.97 22.33 2.83
N ASN A 154 -11.27 21.34 3.65
CA ASN A 154 -11.98 21.50 4.91
C ASN A 154 -11.18 20.84 6.02
N ILE A 155 -10.52 21.63 6.85
CA ILE A 155 -9.69 21.15 7.98
C ILE A 155 -10.52 21.16 9.25
N GLN A 156 -10.51 20.04 9.95
CA GLN A 156 -11.17 19.80 11.23
C GLN A 156 -10.17 19.14 12.20
N PRO A 157 -10.47 19.05 13.50
CA PRO A 157 -9.59 18.38 14.45
C PRO A 157 -9.20 16.94 14.07
N ILE A 158 -10.09 16.21 13.38
CA ILE A 158 -9.78 14.95 12.71
C ILE A 158 -9.95 15.20 11.22
N THR A 159 -8.86 15.14 10.46
CA THR A 159 -8.85 15.41 9.02
C THR A 159 -8.22 14.24 8.27
N VAL A 160 -8.84 13.84 7.16
CA VAL A 160 -8.27 12.87 6.22
C VAL A 160 -7.79 13.61 4.98
N ALA A 161 -6.55 13.37 4.59
CA ALA A 161 -5.91 14.02 3.44
C ALA A 161 -5.32 12.99 2.48
N THR A 162 -5.36 13.26 1.17
CA THR A 162 -4.48 12.51 0.26
C THR A 162 -3.03 12.94 0.48
N TYR A 163 -2.06 12.04 0.24
CA TYR A 163 -0.63 12.36 0.34
C TYR A 163 -0.25 13.61 -0.48
N ASP A 164 -0.78 13.71 -1.71
CA ASP A 164 -0.54 14.87 -2.58
C ASP A 164 -1.04 16.18 -1.95
N SER A 165 -2.25 16.16 -1.40
CA SER A 165 -2.83 17.35 -0.78
C SER A 165 -2.13 17.71 0.53
N ALA A 166 -1.78 16.72 1.35
CA ALA A 166 -1.01 16.93 2.56
C ALA A 166 0.36 17.56 2.25
N LEU A 167 1.02 17.10 1.19
CA LEU A 167 2.30 17.66 0.73
C LEU A 167 2.19 19.16 0.39
N ILE A 168 1.16 19.55 -0.35
CA ILE A 168 0.93 20.96 -0.72
C ILE A 168 0.71 21.84 0.53
N HIS A 169 0.04 21.31 1.54
CA HIS A 169 -0.37 22.07 2.70
C HIS A 169 0.56 22.00 3.91
N VAL A 170 1.53 21.06 3.94
CA VAL A 170 2.38 20.84 5.12
C VAL A 170 3.18 22.07 5.54
N THR A 171 3.66 22.87 4.60
CA THR A 171 4.41 24.11 4.85
C THR A 171 3.63 25.14 5.68
N HIS A 172 2.30 25.14 5.59
CA HIS A 172 1.44 26.08 6.30
C HIS A 172 0.59 25.45 7.42
N LYS A 173 0.45 24.14 7.39
CA LYS A 173 -0.45 23.38 8.29
C LYS A 173 0.27 22.34 9.13
N GLY A 174 1.57 22.15 8.95
CA GLY A 174 2.38 21.14 9.65
C GLY A 174 2.41 21.28 11.17
N ASN A 175 1.92 22.39 11.71
CA ASN A 175 1.85 22.65 13.13
C ASN A 175 0.43 22.59 13.75
N GLN A 176 -0.57 22.12 13.00
CA GLN A 176 -1.97 22.10 13.46
C GLN A 176 -2.41 20.75 14.06
N PHE A 177 -1.61 19.71 13.86
CA PHE A 177 -1.95 18.35 14.29
C PHE A 177 -0.93 17.80 15.28
N GLY A 178 -1.41 17.05 16.26
CA GLY A 178 -0.57 16.40 17.26
C GLY A 178 -0.32 14.92 16.99
N LEU A 179 -1.14 14.32 16.13
CA LEU A 179 -1.00 12.94 15.65
C LEU A 179 -1.04 12.91 14.13
N LEU A 180 -0.06 12.27 13.50
CA LEU A 180 -0.10 11.88 12.10
C LEU A 180 -0.36 10.38 12.00
N VAL A 181 -1.31 10.00 11.18
CA VAL A 181 -1.57 8.61 10.78
C VAL A 181 -1.25 8.50 9.30
N PHE A 182 -0.38 7.57 8.94
CA PHE A 182 0.00 7.29 7.55
C PHE A 182 -0.56 5.92 7.17
N ASP A 183 -1.70 5.92 6.51
CA ASP A 183 -2.25 4.68 5.94
C ASP A 183 -1.51 4.32 4.66
N GLU A 184 -1.27 3.02 4.45
CA GLU A 184 -0.35 2.50 3.45
C GLU A 184 1.02 3.23 3.50
N CYS A 185 1.59 3.30 4.70
CA CYS A 185 2.78 4.12 5.03
C CYS A 185 4.03 3.78 4.20
N HIS A 186 4.03 2.66 3.49
CA HIS A 186 5.08 2.31 2.54
C HIS A 186 5.22 3.32 1.38
N HIS A 187 4.23 4.20 1.15
CA HIS A 187 4.35 5.31 0.22
C HIS A 187 5.20 6.46 0.76
N LEU A 188 5.28 6.60 2.09
CA LEU A 188 5.89 7.75 2.75
C LEU A 188 7.38 7.98 2.42
N PRO A 189 8.26 6.94 2.28
CA PRO A 189 9.67 7.14 1.90
C PRO A 189 9.89 7.58 0.45
N GLY A 190 8.82 7.83 -0.32
CA GLY A 190 8.90 8.39 -1.66
C GLY A 190 9.54 9.79 -1.65
N GLU A 191 10.23 10.15 -2.75
CA GLU A 191 11.00 11.40 -2.86
C GLU A 191 10.22 12.66 -2.45
N GLN A 192 8.92 12.69 -2.72
CA GLN A 192 8.06 13.83 -2.39
C GLN A 192 7.31 13.63 -1.08
N TYR A 193 6.70 12.46 -0.85
CA TYR A 193 5.80 12.25 0.28
C TYR A 193 6.48 12.30 1.64
N GLN A 194 7.78 12.01 1.73
CA GLN A 194 8.56 12.17 2.96
C GLN A 194 8.41 13.57 3.58
N PHE A 195 8.22 14.60 2.76
CA PHE A 195 8.05 15.97 3.26
C PHE A 195 6.77 16.18 4.03
N THR A 196 5.74 15.33 3.89
CA THR A 196 4.53 15.38 4.72
C THR A 196 4.83 15.05 6.19
N ALA A 197 5.84 14.21 6.43
CA ALA A 197 6.33 13.90 7.76
C ALA A 197 7.41 14.87 8.23
N LEU A 198 8.39 15.19 7.36
CA LEU A 198 9.51 16.09 7.70
C LEU A 198 9.05 17.50 8.02
N GLY A 199 8.05 18.02 7.30
CA GLY A 199 7.50 19.37 7.48
C GLY A 199 6.46 19.50 8.60
N SER A 200 6.23 18.48 9.41
CA SER A 200 5.26 18.51 10.50
C SER A 200 5.90 18.36 11.88
N ILE A 201 5.45 19.19 12.82
CA ILE A 201 5.85 19.14 14.23
C ILE A 201 5.09 18.08 15.06
N ALA A 202 4.16 17.33 14.46
CA ALA A 202 3.36 16.33 15.18
C ALA A 202 4.26 15.34 15.95
N PRO A 203 4.14 15.28 17.29
CA PRO A 203 4.99 14.42 18.11
C PRO A 203 4.59 12.96 18.06
N PHE A 204 3.33 12.65 17.71
CA PHE A 204 2.81 11.29 17.63
C PHE A 204 2.66 10.88 16.16
N ARG A 205 3.11 9.66 15.83
CA ARG A 205 3.14 9.18 14.45
C ARG A 205 2.81 7.70 14.38
N LEU A 206 1.80 7.36 13.61
CA LEU A 206 1.35 5.99 13.38
C LEU A 206 1.48 5.65 11.89
N GLY A 207 2.36 4.74 11.55
CA GLY A 207 2.40 4.12 10.23
C GLY A 207 1.55 2.86 10.21
N LEU A 208 0.68 2.71 9.21
CA LEU A 208 -0.14 1.51 8.99
C LEU A 208 0.19 0.92 7.62
N THR A 209 0.47 -0.36 7.56
CA THR A 209 0.74 -1.08 6.29
C THR A 209 0.32 -2.55 6.41
N ALA A 210 0.15 -3.21 5.28
CA ALA A 210 0.01 -4.67 5.25
C ALA A 210 1.37 -5.38 5.16
N THR A 211 2.36 -4.72 4.58
CA THR A 211 3.73 -5.22 4.41
C THR A 211 4.68 -4.05 4.56
N PRO A 212 5.56 -4.04 5.56
CA PRO A 212 6.54 -2.98 5.74
C PRO A 212 7.68 -3.06 4.71
N GLU A 213 7.94 -4.25 4.17
CA GLU A 213 9.05 -4.50 3.24
C GLU A 213 8.85 -3.74 1.93
N ARG A 214 9.94 -3.21 1.41
CA ARG A 214 9.98 -2.46 0.16
C ARG A 214 10.97 -3.10 -0.82
N ALA A 215 10.60 -3.12 -2.09
CA ALA A 215 11.47 -3.62 -3.15
C ALA A 215 12.74 -2.78 -3.36
N ASP A 216 12.74 -1.52 -2.89
CA ASP A 216 13.85 -0.58 -3.00
C ASP A 216 14.71 -0.50 -1.72
N GLY A 217 14.40 -1.28 -0.67
CA GLY A 217 15.16 -1.34 0.58
C GLY A 217 15.10 -0.06 1.42
N LYS A 218 14.11 0.82 1.21
CA LYS A 218 13.97 2.08 1.95
C LYS A 218 13.13 1.97 3.23
N GLU A 219 13.05 0.78 3.83
CA GLU A 219 12.34 0.57 5.10
C GLU A 219 12.96 1.37 6.24
N ALA A 220 14.30 1.46 6.28
CA ALA A 220 15.01 2.26 7.27
C ALA A 220 14.53 3.72 7.28
N HIS A 221 14.33 4.30 6.10
CA HIS A 221 13.83 5.68 5.99
C HIS A 221 12.36 5.81 6.44
N LEU A 222 11.51 4.80 6.23
CA LEU A 222 10.17 4.79 6.81
C LEU A 222 10.22 4.84 8.35
N TYR A 223 11.13 4.07 8.95
CA TYR A 223 11.28 4.03 10.41
C TYR A 223 11.84 5.32 10.99
N GLU A 224 12.70 6.03 10.27
CA GLU A 224 13.12 7.39 10.64
C GLU A 224 11.94 8.37 10.69
N LEU A 225 11.05 8.30 9.71
CA LEU A 225 9.91 9.20 9.58
C LEU A 225 8.77 8.91 10.57
N CYS A 226 8.46 7.64 10.82
CA CYS A 226 7.33 7.21 11.64
C CYS A 226 7.69 6.70 13.03
N GLY A 227 8.91 6.19 13.23
CA GLY A 227 9.32 5.33 14.32
C GLY A 227 9.45 3.88 13.88
N SER A 228 10.11 3.05 14.70
CA SER A 228 10.39 1.64 14.40
C SER A 228 9.12 0.82 14.12
N LEU A 229 9.29 -0.35 13.51
CA LEU A 229 8.25 -1.38 13.46
C LEU A 229 7.96 -1.84 14.89
N CYS A 230 6.83 -1.44 15.45
CA CYS A 230 6.48 -1.72 16.83
C CYS A 230 5.59 -2.95 17.01
N TYR A 231 4.84 -3.32 15.96
CA TYR A 231 3.98 -4.50 16.00
C TYR A 231 3.76 -5.06 14.60
N GLU A 232 3.80 -6.37 14.47
CA GLU A 232 3.56 -7.06 13.22
C GLU A 232 2.80 -8.36 13.45
N VAL A 233 1.83 -8.65 12.58
CA VAL A 233 1.12 -9.94 12.51
C VAL A 233 1.02 -10.35 11.05
N HIS A 234 1.39 -11.58 10.78
CA HIS A 234 1.32 -12.13 9.42
C HIS A 234 -0.07 -12.72 9.10
N ILE A 235 -0.35 -12.85 7.80
CA ILE A 235 -1.66 -13.28 7.31
C ILE A 235 -2.01 -14.72 7.74
N ASP A 236 -1.00 -15.60 7.81
CA ASP A 236 -1.09 -16.99 8.24
C ASP A 236 -1.52 -17.11 9.72
N GLU A 237 -1.02 -16.23 10.59
CA GLU A 237 -1.40 -16.20 12.01
C GLU A 237 -2.88 -15.85 12.25
N LEU A 238 -3.49 -15.11 11.32
CA LEU A 238 -4.88 -14.69 11.39
C LEU A 238 -5.85 -15.61 10.61
N SER A 239 -5.32 -16.51 9.78
CA SER A 239 -6.11 -17.44 8.97
C SER A 239 -6.92 -18.39 9.86
N GLY A 240 -8.19 -18.59 9.53
CA GLY A 240 -9.10 -19.45 10.30
C GLY A 240 -9.57 -18.88 11.65
N ARG A 241 -9.02 -17.74 12.09
CA ARG A 241 -9.42 -17.05 13.34
C ARG A 241 -10.13 -15.73 13.08
N THR A 242 -9.44 -14.84 12.39
CA THR A 242 -9.87 -13.46 12.09
C THR A 242 -10.12 -13.26 10.61
N LEU A 243 -9.33 -13.94 9.79
CA LEU A 243 -9.48 -14.04 8.34
C LEU A 243 -10.08 -15.40 7.98
N ALA A 244 -10.78 -15.49 6.86
CA ALA A 244 -11.28 -16.77 6.35
C ALA A 244 -10.09 -17.71 6.08
N PRO A 245 -10.24 -19.01 6.34
CA PRO A 245 -9.25 -19.97 5.88
C PRO A 245 -9.15 -19.91 4.36
N TYR A 246 -7.95 -20.08 3.84
CA TYR A 246 -7.71 -19.95 2.41
C TYR A 246 -6.75 -20.99 1.87
N VAL A 247 -6.88 -21.23 0.58
CA VAL A 247 -5.97 -22.06 -0.19
C VAL A 247 -5.40 -21.20 -1.33
N VAL A 248 -4.11 -21.31 -1.58
CA VAL A 248 -3.47 -20.74 -2.78
C VAL A 248 -3.08 -21.89 -3.69
N GLU A 249 -3.65 -21.91 -4.88
CA GLU A 249 -3.38 -22.92 -5.89
C GLU A 249 -2.69 -22.28 -7.10
N THR A 250 -1.49 -22.75 -7.41
CA THR A 250 -0.81 -22.34 -8.64
C THR A 250 -1.09 -23.35 -9.73
N ILE A 251 -1.62 -22.86 -10.83
CA ILE A 251 -1.92 -23.64 -12.03
C ILE A 251 -0.89 -23.27 -13.08
N GLU A 252 -0.05 -24.23 -13.42
CA GLU A 252 0.88 -24.08 -14.54
C GLU A 252 0.10 -24.29 -15.85
N VAL A 253 0.15 -23.29 -16.72
CA VAL A 253 -0.56 -23.28 -17.99
C VAL A 253 0.44 -23.38 -19.13
N GLU A 254 0.34 -24.43 -19.90
CA GLU A 254 1.13 -24.58 -21.11
C GLU A 254 0.62 -23.65 -22.22
N MET A 255 1.51 -22.91 -22.86
CA MET A 255 1.18 -22.09 -24.01
C MET A 255 0.73 -22.97 -25.17
N ARG A 256 -0.19 -22.47 -26.00
CA ARG A 256 -0.52 -23.12 -27.27
C ARG A 256 0.74 -23.22 -28.15
N PRO A 257 0.89 -24.24 -29.01
CA PRO A 257 2.10 -24.45 -29.83
C PRO A 257 2.58 -23.21 -30.57
N ASN A 258 1.65 -22.48 -31.22
CA ASN A 258 1.95 -21.26 -31.97
C ASN A 258 2.40 -20.08 -31.02
N GLU A 259 1.86 -20.00 -29.82
CA GLU A 259 2.28 -19.00 -28.82
C GLU A 259 3.66 -19.32 -28.27
N ARG A 260 3.95 -20.60 -28.06
CA ARG A 260 5.24 -21.10 -27.61
C ARG A 260 6.33 -20.76 -28.63
N GLU A 261 6.12 -21.06 -29.91
CA GLU A 261 7.04 -20.72 -30.97
C GLU A 261 7.35 -19.22 -31.05
N GLN A 262 6.29 -18.40 -30.98
CA GLN A 262 6.46 -16.94 -30.97
C GLN A 262 7.21 -16.45 -29.73
N TYR A 263 6.94 -17.03 -28.55
CA TYR A 263 7.62 -16.71 -27.31
C TYR A 263 9.12 -17.06 -27.38
N GLU A 264 9.46 -18.24 -27.87
CA GLU A 264 10.84 -18.71 -28.00
C GLU A 264 11.64 -17.85 -28.99
N THR A 265 11.07 -17.56 -30.15
CA THR A 265 11.68 -16.68 -31.16
C THR A 265 11.92 -15.27 -30.61
N ALA A 266 10.93 -14.71 -29.93
CA ALA A 266 11.06 -13.41 -29.30
C ALA A 266 12.11 -13.43 -28.18
N ARG A 267 12.13 -14.49 -27.37
CA ARG A 267 13.11 -14.68 -26.29
C ARG A 267 14.53 -14.79 -26.85
N GLU A 268 14.73 -15.54 -27.90
CA GLU A 268 16.02 -15.66 -28.56
C GLU A 268 16.52 -14.31 -29.09
N THR A 269 15.69 -13.58 -29.82
CA THR A 269 16.01 -12.25 -30.33
C THR A 269 16.43 -11.30 -29.19
N TYR A 270 15.65 -11.25 -28.12
CA TYR A 270 15.94 -10.44 -26.94
C TYR A 270 17.22 -10.84 -26.24
N THR A 271 17.41 -12.13 -25.97
CA THR A 271 18.59 -12.61 -25.22
C THR A 271 19.89 -12.48 -26.02
N ASN A 272 19.84 -12.68 -27.34
CA ASN A 272 20.96 -12.45 -28.22
C ASN A 272 21.41 -10.99 -28.24
N PHE A 273 20.45 -10.04 -28.27
CA PHE A 273 20.76 -8.62 -28.15
C PHE A 273 21.38 -8.27 -26.80
N LEU A 274 20.84 -8.79 -25.67
CA LEU A 274 21.41 -8.56 -24.33
C LEU A 274 22.86 -9.02 -24.26
N ARG A 275 23.16 -10.22 -24.78
CA ARG A 275 24.51 -10.80 -24.79
C ARG A 275 25.45 -9.95 -25.63
N LYS A 276 25.06 -9.60 -26.85
CA LYS A 276 25.82 -8.75 -27.78
C LYS A 276 26.09 -7.37 -27.20
N SER A 277 25.10 -6.77 -26.55
CA SER A 277 25.16 -5.43 -26.00
C SER A 277 25.72 -5.38 -24.57
N ARG A 278 26.05 -6.50 -23.94
CA ARG A 278 26.59 -6.62 -22.58
C ARG A 278 25.71 -5.85 -21.55
N VAL A 279 24.39 -5.98 -21.66
CA VAL A 279 23.47 -5.37 -20.68
C VAL A 279 23.37 -6.29 -19.46
N ASN A 280 23.60 -5.73 -18.28
CA ASN A 280 23.49 -6.44 -17.01
C ASN A 280 22.37 -5.81 -16.17
N PHE A 281 21.28 -6.55 -15.92
CA PHE A 281 20.18 -6.12 -15.07
C PHE A 281 20.42 -6.19 -13.57
N GLN A 282 21.53 -6.80 -13.13
CA GLN A 282 21.94 -6.74 -11.71
C GLN A 282 22.53 -5.35 -11.36
N HIS A 283 22.93 -4.57 -12.36
CA HIS A 283 23.37 -3.21 -12.16
C HIS A 283 22.15 -2.29 -11.91
N PRO A 284 22.19 -1.34 -10.93
CA PRO A 284 21.07 -0.44 -10.62
C PRO A 284 20.48 0.28 -11.84
N ASN A 285 21.32 0.65 -12.80
CA ASN A 285 20.90 1.34 -14.03
C ASN A 285 20.69 0.38 -15.23
N GLY A 286 20.67 -0.94 -15.01
CA GLY A 286 20.59 -1.94 -16.08
C GLY A 286 19.42 -1.73 -17.03
N TRP A 287 18.25 -1.38 -16.50
CA TRP A 287 17.06 -1.08 -17.29
C TRP A 287 17.22 0.19 -18.15
N SER A 288 17.72 1.27 -17.60
CA SER A 288 17.98 2.51 -18.34
C SER A 288 19.02 2.33 -19.45
N ILE A 289 20.05 1.51 -19.17
CA ILE A 289 21.06 1.14 -20.17
C ILE A 289 20.43 0.32 -21.30
N PHE A 290 19.57 -0.63 -20.97
CA PHE A 290 18.84 -1.41 -21.96
C PHE A 290 17.98 -0.52 -22.85
N LEU A 291 17.14 0.35 -22.29
CA LEU A 291 16.28 1.27 -23.05
C LEU A 291 17.09 2.18 -23.98
N ARG A 292 18.21 2.73 -23.51
CA ARG A 292 19.09 3.55 -24.33
C ARG A 292 19.63 2.74 -25.52
N LYS A 293 20.25 1.58 -25.26
CA LYS A 293 20.83 0.73 -26.31
C LYS A 293 19.81 0.25 -27.32
N THR A 294 18.57 -0.02 -26.89
CA THR A 294 17.49 -0.42 -27.81
C THR A 294 17.02 0.72 -28.71
N SER A 295 17.19 1.97 -28.31
CA SER A 295 16.84 3.12 -29.17
C SER A 295 17.90 3.47 -30.22
N GLU A 296 19.18 3.06 -29.98
CA GLU A 296 20.33 3.46 -30.81
C GLU A 296 20.43 2.73 -32.16
N SER A 297 19.76 1.58 -32.33
CA SER A 297 19.91 0.75 -33.56
C SER A 297 18.61 0.09 -33.98
N PRO A 298 18.46 -0.29 -35.28
CA PRO A 298 17.34 -1.11 -35.73
C PRO A 298 17.23 -2.45 -34.99
N GLU A 299 18.36 -3.13 -34.77
CA GLU A 299 18.44 -4.39 -34.02
C GLU A 299 17.99 -4.22 -32.56
N GLY A 300 18.35 -3.07 -31.95
CA GLY A 300 17.88 -2.71 -30.62
C GLY A 300 16.37 -2.54 -30.56
N ARG A 301 15.78 -1.85 -31.54
CA ARG A 301 14.33 -1.69 -31.62
C ARG A 301 13.60 -3.04 -31.79
N GLU A 302 14.15 -3.94 -32.60
CA GLU A 302 13.62 -5.30 -32.71
C GLU A 302 13.73 -6.08 -31.41
N ALA A 303 14.85 -5.98 -30.70
CA ALA A 303 15.02 -6.61 -29.38
C ALA A 303 14.03 -6.04 -28.34
N PHE A 304 13.70 -4.75 -28.41
CA PHE A 304 12.68 -4.18 -27.53
C PHE A 304 11.27 -4.67 -27.84
N LYS A 305 10.90 -4.78 -29.13
CA LYS A 305 9.63 -5.39 -29.55
C LYS A 305 9.56 -6.86 -29.11
N ALA A 306 10.65 -7.60 -29.28
CA ALA A 306 10.75 -8.99 -28.83
C ALA A 306 10.60 -9.11 -27.31
N TYR A 307 11.20 -8.20 -26.54
CA TYR A 307 10.98 -8.12 -25.10
C TYR A 307 9.51 -7.90 -24.74
N LEU A 308 8.82 -6.98 -25.40
CA LEU A 308 7.40 -6.72 -25.16
C LEU A 308 6.54 -7.92 -25.53
N LEU A 309 6.82 -8.56 -26.69
CA LEU A 309 6.08 -9.73 -27.17
C LEU A 309 6.23 -10.92 -26.21
N GLN A 310 7.45 -11.29 -25.83
CA GLN A 310 7.66 -12.40 -24.88
C GLN A 310 6.97 -12.12 -23.54
N LYS A 311 7.01 -10.87 -23.07
CA LYS A 311 6.32 -10.47 -21.83
C LYS A 311 4.80 -10.61 -21.98
N LYS A 312 4.23 -10.14 -23.09
CA LYS A 312 2.79 -10.25 -23.36
C LYS A 312 2.37 -11.73 -23.43
N LEU A 313 3.09 -12.57 -24.16
CA LEU A 313 2.78 -14.00 -24.28
C LEU A 313 2.89 -14.76 -22.96
N SER A 314 3.89 -14.45 -22.12
CA SER A 314 4.01 -15.09 -20.81
C SER A 314 2.90 -14.68 -19.83
N GLN A 315 2.42 -13.44 -19.91
CA GLN A 315 1.43 -12.91 -18.99
C GLN A 315 -0.02 -13.10 -19.46
N ALA A 316 -0.26 -13.11 -20.78
CA ALA A 316 -1.59 -13.04 -21.40
C ALA A 316 -1.74 -14.01 -22.58
N SER A 317 -1.25 -15.26 -22.42
CA SER A 317 -1.48 -16.29 -23.45
C SER A 317 -2.97 -16.65 -23.55
N GLY A 318 -3.42 -17.01 -24.74
CA GLY A 318 -4.78 -17.53 -24.96
C GLY A 318 -5.08 -18.75 -24.12
N ALA A 319 -4.08 -19.60 -23.87
CA ALA A 319 -4.21 -20.76 -22.97
C ALA A 319 -4.61 -20.35 -21.54
N LYS A 320 -4.12 -19.22 -21.01
CA LYS A 320 -4.56 -18.71 -19.71
C LYS A 320 -6.01 -18.23 -19.73
N ILE A 321 -6.46 -17.66 -20.85
CA ILE A 321 -7.85 -17.24 -21.02
C ILE A 321 -8.77 -18.46 -21.04
N ASP A 322 -8.38 -19.55 -21.74
CA ASP A 322 -9.11 -20.81 -21.72
C ASP A 322 -9.20 -21.38 -20.30
N ARG A 323 -8.08 -21.38 -19.56
CA ARG A 323 -8.06 -21.85 -18.17
C ARG A 323 -8.89 -20.98 -17.23
N LEU A 324 -8.90 -19.66 -17.42
CA LEU A 324 -9.77 -18.74 -16.67
C LEU A 324 -11.24 -19.09 -16.93
N TRP A 325 -11.63 -19.40 -18.15
CA TRP A 325 -12.98 -19.80 -18.47
C TRP A 325 -13.39 -21.09 -17.73
N GLU A 326 -12.52 -22.09 -17.69
CA GLU A 326 -12.78 -23.32 -16.92
C GLU A 326 -12.99 -23.03 -15.43
N LEU A 327 -12.19 -22.13 -14.84
CA LEU A 327 -12.35 -21.72 -13.44
C LEU A 327 -13.68 -20.97 -13.22
N ILE A 328 -14.10 -20.10 -14.15
CA ILE A 328 -15.39 -19.42 -14.09
C ILE A 328 -16.53 -20.44 -14.13
N GLN A 329 -16.45 -21.48 -14.97
CA GLN A 329 -17.45 -22.53 -15.03
C GLN A 329 -17.47 -23.40 -13.75
N HIS A 330 -16.30 -23.66 -13.17
CA HIS A 330 -16.19 -24.45 -11.93
C HIS A 330 -16.79 -23.72 -10.73
N HIS A 331 -16.65 -22.41 -10.67
CA HIS A 331 -17.09 -21.55 -9.56
C HIS A 331 -18.41 -20.82 -9.85
N GLN A 332 -19.34 -21.49 -10.53
CA GLN A 332 -20.68 -20.93 -10.74
C GLN A 332 -21.39 -20.66 -9.41
N GLY A 333 -21.81 -19.42 -9.20
CA GLY A 333 -22.47 -18.97 -7.97
C GLY A 333 -21.54 -18.33 -6.93
N ASP A 334 -20.22 -18.47 -7.07
CA ASP A 334 -19.25 -17.76 -6.24
C ASP A 334 -19.02 -16.34 -6.72
N ARG A 335 -18.63 -15.45 -5.77
CA ARG A 335 -18.10 -14.14 -6.11
C ARG A 335 -16.62 -14.24 -6.42
N MET A 336 -16.25 -13.86 -7.64
CA MET A 336 -14.89 -13.99 -8.15
C MET A 336 -14.25 -12.64 -8.51
N LEU A 337 -13.01 -12.44 -8.09
CA LEU A 337 -12.15 -11.33 -8.53
C LEU A 337 -11.06 -11.86 -9.46
N VAL A 338 -11.01 -11.30 -10.67
CA VAL A 338 -9.98 -11.62 -11.66
C VAL A 338 -8.96 -10.48 -11.72
N PHE A 339 -7.71 -10.78 -11.40
CA PHE A 339 -6.62 -9.81 -11.33
C PHE A 339 -5.70 -9.92 -12.53
N THR A 340 -5.43 -8.78 -13.17
CA THR A 340 -4.48 -8.66 -14.29
C THR A 340 -3.36 -7.67 -13.97
N GLN A 341 -2.24 -7.75 -14.70
CA GLN A 341 -1.11 -6.83 -14.56
C GLN A 341 -1.38 -5.47 -15.19
N ASP A 342 -2.12 -5.44 -16.29
CA ASP A 342 -2.39 -4.24 -17.08
C ASP A 342 -3.86 -4.15 -17.51
N ASN A 343 -4.22 -2.97 -18.03
CA ASN A 343 -5.59 -2.68 -18.42
C ASN A 343 -5.99 -3.35 -19.73
N GLU A 344 -5.06 -3.51 -20.68
CA GLU A 344 -5.34 -4.12 -21.98
C GLU A 344 -5.90 -5.53 -21.78
N MET A 345 -5.18 -6.34 -20.97
CA MET A 345 -5.61 -7.68 -20.63
C MET A 345 -6.95 -7.70 -19.86
N ALA A 346 -7.15 -6.75 -18.93
CA ALA A 346 -8.43 -6.66 -18.22
C ALA A 346 -9.59 -6.44 -19.19
N TYR A 347 -9.42 -5.52 -20.15
CA TYR A 347 -10.45 -5.27 -21.18
C TYR A 347 -10.62 -6.43 -22.15
N ASP A 348 -9.55 -7.15 -22.52
CA ASP A 348 -9.63 -8.33 -23.37
C ASP A 348 -10.46 -9.44 -22.71
N ILE A 349 -10.22 -9.72 -21.42
CA ILE A 349 -11.01 -10.66 -20.62
C ILE A 349 -12.46 -10.18 -20.52
N GLY A 350 -12.67 -8.90 -20.20
CA GLY A 350 -13.99 -8.31 -20.07
C GLY A 350 -14.82 -8.45 -21.36
N ARG A 351 -14.21 -8.21 -22.52
CA ARG A 351 -14.84 -8.39 -23.84
C ARG A 351 -15.12 -9.86 -24.17
N SER A 352 -14.16 -10.74 -23.88
CA SER A 352 -14.28 -12.17 -24.21
C SER A 352 -15.40 -12.85 -23.43
N PHE A 353 -15.63 -12.42 -22.17
CA PHE A 353 -16.61 -13.06 -21.29
C PHE A 353 -17.78 -12.15 -20.90
N MET A 354 -17.89 -10.97 -21.51
CA MET A 354 -18.90 -9.95 -21.19
C MET A 354 -18.95 -9.61 -19.68
N LEU A 355 -17.76 -9.42 -19.07
CA LEU A 355 -17.61 -9.14 -17.66
C LEU A 355 -17.34 -7.65 -17.39
N PRO A 356 -17.81 -7.09 -16.27
CA PRO A 356 -17.47 -5.75 -15.86
C PRO A 356 -15.98 -5.62 -15.55
N VAL A 357 -15.38 -4.49 -15.97
CA VAL A 357 -13.94 -4.24 -15.83
C VAL A 357 -13.69 -2.97 -15.03
N LEU A 358 -12.91 -3.07 -13.98
CA LEU A 358 -12.44 -1.94 -13.19
C LEU A 358 -10.97 -1.65 -13.44
N THR A 359 -10.70 -0.45 -13.99
CA THR A 359 -9.34 0.07 -14.18
C THR A 359 -9.23 1.48 -13.61
N HIS A 360 -8.02 2.06 -13.64
CA HIS A 360 -7.84 3.46 -13.22
C HIS A 360 -8.53 4.47 -14.17
N HIS A 361 -8.93 4.05 -15.37
CA HIS A 361 -9.71 4.86 -16.29
C HIS A 361 -11.22 4.84 -15.99
N THR A 362 -11.71 3.88 -15.17
CA THR A 362 -13.12 3.78 -14.80
C THR A 362 -13.51 4.99 -13.96
N LYS A 363 -14.48 5.77 -14.43
CA LYS A 363 -14.98 6.97 -13.73
C LYS A 363 -15.62 6.60 -12.41
N LEU A 364 -15.55 7.50 -11.44
CA LEU A 364 -16.02 7.24 -10.08
C LEU A 364 -17.48 6.75 -10.01
N PRO A 365 -18.48 7.37 -10.68
CA PRO A 365 -19.88 6.90 -10.62
C PRO A 365 -20.04 5.47 -11.18
N GLU A 366 -19.34 5.15 -12.27
CA GLU A 366 -19.34 3.82 -12.88
C GLU A 366 -18.68 2.79 -11.97
N ARG A 367 -17.56 3.16 -11.31
CA ARG A 367 -16.87 2.32 -10.33
C ARG A 367 -17.77 1.99 -9.15
N GLU A 368 -18.46 2.98 -8.59
CA GLU A 368 -19.43 2.79 -7.50
C GLU A 368 -20.58 1.87 -7.92
N ALA A 369 -21.10 2.03 -9.14
CA ALA A 369 -22.13 1.15 -9.69
C ALA A 369 -21.65 -0.30 -9.80
N PHE A 370 -20.46 -0.55 -10.37
CA PHE A 370 -19.90 -1.90 -10.49
C PHE A 370 -19.63 -2.55 -9.13
N LEU A 371 -19.07 -1.80 -8.17
CA LEU A 371 -18.82 -2.32 -6.82
C LEU A 371 -20.13 -2.62 -6.07
N LYS A 372 -21.17 -1.81 -6.29
CA LYS A 372 -22.51 -2.06 -5.75
C LYS A 372 -23.11 -3.34 -6.34
N ALA A 373 -23.09 -3.48 -7.67
CA ALA A 373 -23.59 -4.65 -8.37
C ALA A 373 -22.84 -5.94 -7.98
N PHE A 374 -21.52 -5.84 -7.79
CA PHE A 374 -20.74 -6.96 -7.25
C PHE A 374 -21.10 -7.29 -5.79
N ARG A 375 -21.37 -6.27 -4.97
CA ARG A 375 -21.79 -6.46 -3.56
C ARG A 375 -23.16 -7.12 -3.45
N THR A 376 -24.09 -6.79 -4.33
CA THR A 376 -25.44 -7.40 -4.37
C THR A 376 -25.45 -8.77 -5.03
N GLY A 377 -24.41 -9.14 -5.77
CA GLY A 377 -24.32 -10.37 -6.55
C GLY A 377 -24.95 -10.29 -7.95
N GLU A 378 -25.38 -9.12 -8.37
CA GLU A 378 -25.86 -8.86 -9.74
C GLU A 378 -24.73 -9.10 -10.76
N TYR A 379 -23.50 -8.69 -10.41
CA TYR A 379 -22.29 -9.07 -11.12
C TYR A 379 -21.43 -9.97 -10.21
N PRO A 380 -21.50 -11.28 -10.36
CA PRO A 380 -20.75 -12.19 -9.50
C PRO A 380 -19.25 -12.19 -9.77
N ILE A 381 -18.83 -11.74 -10.96
CA ILE A 381 -17.41 -11.70 -11.38
C ILE A 381 -17.03 -10.27 -11.74
N LEU A 382 -15.86 -9.85 -11.27
CA LEU A 382 -15.30 -8.54 -11.55
C LEU A 382 -13.84 -8.67 -11.99
N VAL A 383 -13.52 -8.14 -13.16
CA VAL A 383 -12.16 -8.11 -13.68
C VAL A 383 -11.49 -6.79 -13.31
N THR A 384 -10.25 -6.85 -12.85
CA THR A 384 -9.53 -5.65 -12.44
C THR A 384 -8.05 -5.70 -12.78
N SER A 385 -7.49 -4.54 -13.05
CA SER A 385 -6.06 -4.34 -13.08
C SER A 385 -5.53 -3.93 -11.69
N LYS A 386 -4.56 -3.06 -11.60
CA LYS A 386 -3.94 -2.63 -10.34
C LYS A 386 -4.85 -1.81 -9.40
N VAL A 387 -5.98 -1.32 -9.87
CA VAL A 387 -6.86 -0.37 -9.13
C VAL A 387 -7.38 -0.94 -7.81
N LEU A 388 -7.63 -2.24 -7.76
CA LEU A 388 -8.11 -2.88 -6.53
C LEU A 388 -6.97 -3.33 -5.59
N ASN A 389 -5.72 -3.07 -5.92
CA ASN A 389 -4.62 -3.39 -5.00
C ASN A 389 -4.65 -2.47 -3.78
N GLU A 390 -4.95 -1.18 -3.97
CA GLU A 390 -4.93 -0.17 -2.91
C GLU A 390 -6.15 0.77 -2.98
N GLY A 391 -6.66 1.17 -1.83
CA GLY A 391 -7.56 2.32 -1.72
C GLY A 391 -9.02 2.13 -2.11
N VAL A 392 -9.46 0.97 -2.58
CA VAL A 392 -10.86 0.69 -2.93
C VAL A 392 -11.44 -0.37 -2.00
N ASP A 393 -12.60 -0.11 -1.40
CA ASP A 393 -13.32 -1.13 -0.63
C ASP A 393 -14.03 -2.11 -1.57
N VAL A 394 -13.36 -3.21 -1.84
CA VAL A 394 -13.94 -4.29 -2.64
C VAL A 394 -14.81 -5.15 -1.75
N PRO A 395 -16.04 -5.43 -2.18
CA PRO A 395 -16.89 -6.38 -1.47
C PRO A 395 -16.26 -7.78 -1.42
N ASP A 396 -16.70 -8.59 -0.46
CA ASP A 396 -16.16 -9.94 -0.25
C ASP A 396 -16.29 -10.80 -1.50
N ALA A 397 -15.20 -11.41 -1.90
CA ALA A 397 -15.16 -12.49 -2.88
C ALA A 397 -14.76 -13.82 -2.21
N ASN A 398 -15.15 -14.93 -2.79
CA ASN A 398 -14.75 -16.27 -2.34
C ASN A 398 -13.56 -16.76 -3.14
N VAL A 399 -13.48 -16.35 -4.41
CA VAL A 399 -12.50 -16.80 -5.37
C VAL A 399 -11.71 -15.61 -5.90
N GLY A 400 -10.40 -15.74 -5.91
CA GLY A 400 -9.50 -14.84 -6.62
C GLY A 400 -8.76 -15.59 -7.73
N VAL A 401 -8.61 -14.97 -8.90
CA VAL A 401 -7.78 -15.52 -9.98
C VAL A 401 -6.77 -14.49 -10.41
N ILE A 402 -5.49 -14.77 -10.24
CA ILE A 402 -4.39 -13.96 -10.76
C ILE A 402 -4.00 -14.53 -12.13
N VAL A 403 -4.46 -13.89 -13.19
CA VAL A 403 -4.15 -14.30 -14.57
C VAL A 403 -2.75 -13.82 -14.95
N SER A 404 -2.39 -12.61 -14.51
CA SER A 404 -1.02 -12.08 -14.57
C SER A 404 -0.72 -11.25 -13.35
N GLY A 405 0.48 -11.37 -12.83
CA GLY A 405 0.89 -10.67 -11.61
C GLY A 405 2.29 -10.09 -11.68
N SER A 406 2.55 -9.06 -10.89
CA SER A 406 3.91 -8.59 -10.62
C SER A 406 4.62 -9.53 -9.67
N GLY A 407 5.95 -9.43 -9.60
CA GLY A 407 6.74 -10.12 -8.58
C GLY A 407 6.58 -9.53 -7.16
N SER A 408 5.66 -8.57 -6.96
CA SER A 408 5.47 -7.89 -5.69
C SER A 408 4.70 -8.75 -4.70
N ILE A 409 5.34 -9.08 -3.59
CA ILE A 409 4.74 -9.76 -2.44
C ILE A 409 3.57 -8.93 -1.89
N ARG A 410 3.76 -7.61 -1.81
CA ARG A 410 2.74 -6.67 -1.34
C ARG A 410 1.44 -6.76 -2.14
N GLU A 411 1.51 -6.68 -3.49
CA GLU A 411 0.32 -6.81 -4.33
C GLU A 411 -0.39 -8.14 -4.09
N HIS A 412 0.37 -9.22 -3.89
CA HIS A 412 -0.20 -10.53 -3.59
C HIS A 412 -0.94 -10.53 -2.24
N VAL A 413 -0.31 -10.05 -1.18
CA VAL A 413 -0.93 -9.96 0.17
C VAL A 413 -2.16 -9.05 0.16
N GLN A 414 -2.12 -7.95 -0.58
CA GLN A 414 -3.28 -7.06 -0.74
C GLN A 414 -4.43 -7.74 -1.49
N ARG A 415 -4.15 -8.51 -2.55
CA ARG A 415 -5.15 -9.29 -3.30
C ARG A 415 -5.75 -10.40 -2.41
N LEU A 416 -4.92 -11.15 -1.70
CA LEU A 416 -5.39 -12.11 -0.69
C LEU A 416 -6.33 -11.45 0.31
N GLY A 417 -5.95 -10.32 0.89
CA GLY A 417 -6.77 -9.62 1.87
C GLY A 417 -8.15 -9.18 1.36
N ARG A 418 -8.38 -9.14 0.03
CA ARG A 418 -9.69 -8.83 -0.58
C ARG A 418 -10.62 -10.04 -0.59
N ILE A 419 -10.08 -11.26 -0.62
CA ILE A 419 -10.87 -12.50 -0.63
C ILE A 419 -10.99 -13.14 0.76
N LEU A 420 -10.15 -12.71 1.73
CA LEU A 420 -10.05 -13.35 3.05
C LEU A 420 -10.96 -12.77 4.15
N ARG A 421 -11.88 -11.86 3.83
CA ARG A 421 -12.81 -11.36 4.85
C ARG A 421 -13.63 -12.51 5.44
N ALA A 422 -13.54 -12.65 6.77
CA ALA A 422 -14.17 -13.76 7.47
C ALA A 422 -15.70 -13.70 7.38
N ARG A 423 -16.31 -14.83 7.00
CA ARG A 423 -17.74 -15.12 7.15
C ARG A 423 -17.92 -16.55 7.65
N PRO A 424 -18.96 -16.85 8.40
CA PRO A 424 -19.24 -18.23 8.83
C PRO A 424 -19.31 -19.18 7.62
N GLY A 425 -18.55 -20.28 7.67
CA GLY A 425 -18.53 -21.30 6.62
C GLY A 425 -17.78 -20.92 5.33
N LYS A 426 -17.15 -19.74 5.27
CA LYS A 426 -16.40 -19.29 4.08
C LYS A 426 -15.01 -19.92 4.05
N GLN A 427 -14.67 -20.58 2.94
CA GLN A 427 -13.31 -20.90 2.52
C GLN A 427 -12.99 -20.07 1.29
N ALA A 428 -11.83 -19.44 1.28
CA ALA A 428 -11.38 -18.64 0.15
C ALA A 428 -10.35 -19.41 -0.68
N VAL A 429 -10.40 -19.25 -2.00
CA VAL A 429 -9.42 -19.85 -2.92
C VAL A 429 -8.80 -18.77 -3.78
N LEU A 430 -7.47 -18.78 -3.87
CA LEU A 430 -6.73 -17.93 -4.80
C LEU A 430 -6.01 -18.80 -5.82
N TYR A 431 -6.38 -18.67 -7.08
CA TYR A 431 -5.69 -19.30 -8.21
C TYR A 431 -4.63 -18.36 -8.77
N GLU A 432 -3.44 -18.90 -9.02
CA GLU A 432 -2.38 -18.20 -9.75
C GLU A 432 -2.10 -18.93 -11.07
N LEU A 433 -2.45 -18.32 -12.20
CA LEU A 433 -2.15 -18.87 -13.52
C LEU A 433 -0.74 -18.46 -13.95
N VAL A 434 0.13 -19.41 -14.14
CA VAL A 434 1.55 -19.18 -14.43
C VAL A 434 1.91 -19.91 -15.74
N SER A 435 2.47 -19.19 -16.70
CA SER A 435 2.95 -19.84 -17.91
C SER A 435 4.22 -20.63 -17.65
N GLY A 436 4.20 -21.94 -17.88
CA GLY A 436 5.34 -22.83 -17.71
C GLY A 436 6.56 -22.42 -18.54
N ASP A 437 7.76 -22.71 -18.05
CA ASP A 437 9.04 -22.43 -18.71
C ASP A 437 9.26 -20.98 -19.17
N THR A 438 8.71 -20.02 -18.42
CA THR A 438 8.84 -18.58 -18.71
C THR A 438 9.47 -17.82 -17.55
N GLY A 439 9.82 -16.54 -17.81
CA GLY A 439 10.29 -15.63 -16.76
C GLY A 439 9.26 -15.40 -15.65
N GLU A 440 7.97 -15.58 -15.94
CA GLU A 440 6.89 -15.49 -14.96
C GLU A 440 6.95 -16.64 -13.95
N TYR A 441 7.24 -17.86 -14.41
CA TYR A 441 7.40 -19.03 -13.55
C TYR A 441 8.48 -18.81 -12.47
N PHE A 442 9.64 -18.33 -12.85
CA PHE A 442 10.72 -18.04 -11.91
C PHE A 442 10.38 -16.88 -10.97
N THR A 443 9.59 -15.91 -11.43
CA THR A 443 9.11 -14.79 -10.60
C THR A 443 8.10 -15.29 -9.57
N ASN A 444 7.20 -16.19 -9.96
CA ASN A 444 6.25 -16.81 -9.05
C ASN A 444 6.96 -17.66 -8.00
N GLN A 445 7.93 -18.50 -8.38
CA GLN A 445 8.71 -19.30 -7.44
C GLN A 445 9.45 -18.45 -6.39
N ARG A 446 10.02 -17.31 -6.77
CA ARG A 446 10.66 -16.38 -5.81
C ARG A 446 9.65 -15.80 -4.83
N ARG A 447 8.46 -15.42 -5.28
CA ARG A 447 7.38 -14.88 -4.47
C ARG A 447 6.89 -15.90 -3.43
N ARG A 448 6.82 -17.18 -3.79
CA ARG A 448 6.39 -18.28 -2.93
C ARG A 448 7.31 -18.58 -1.73
N LYS A 449 8.53 -18.07 -1.73
CA LYS A 449 9.44 -18.17 -0.56
C LYS A 449 9.01 -17.27 0.60
N HIS A 450 8.03 -16.40 0.41
CA HIS A 450 7.52 -15.52 1.46
C HIS A 450 6.51 -16.26 2.35
N ARG A 451 6.51 -15.93 3.67
CA ARG A 451 5.65 -16.55 4.70
C ARG A 451 4.15 -16.51 4.38
N ALA A 452 3.67 -15.56 3.59
CA ALA A 452 2.28 -15.52 3.15
C ALA A 452 1.83 -16.78 2.37
N TYR A 453 2.77 -17.61 1.93
CA TYR A 453 2.53 -18.91 1.29
C TYR A 453 2.82 -20.10 2.21
N GLU A 454 3.35 -19.87 3.42
CA GLU A 454 3.57 -20.93 4.40
C GLU A 454 2.20 -21.34 4.98
N GLY A 455 1.91 -22.64 4.97
CA GLY A 455 0.62 -23.20 5.40
C GLY A 455 -0.42 -23.38 4.27
N THR A 456 -0.08 -23.08 3.03
CA THR A 456 -0.93 -23.36 1.87
C THR A 456 -0.59 -24.73 1.27
N THR A 457 -1.60 -25.58 1.07
CA THR A 457 -1.41 -26.87 0.37
C THR A 457 -1.23 -26.57 -1.11
N VAL A 458 -0.03 -26.84 -1.62
CA VAL A 458 0.24 -26.79 -3.06
C VAL A 458 -0.11 -28.15 -3.65
N LEU A 459 -1.17 -28.24 -4.40
CA LEU A 459 -1.43 -29.40 -5.23
C LEU A 459 -0.58 -29.30 -6.50
N PRO A 460 0.34 -30.24 -6.76
CA PRO A 460 1.03 -30.28 -8.02
C PRO A 460 0.04 -30.57 -9.14
N ASN A 461 0.27 -29.90 -10.27
CA ASN A 461 -0.58 -30.00 -11.45
C ASN A 461 -0.77 -31.46 -11.87
N GLN A 462 -1.97 -32.00 -11.70
CA GLN A 462 -2.37 -33.23 -12.35
C GLN A 462 -3.20 -32.83 -13.57
N SER A 463 -2.54 -32.79 -14.72
CA SER A 463 -3.23 -32.78 -16.00
C SER A 463 -4.20 -33.95 -16.05
N GLY A 464 -5.50 -33.68 -15.93
CA GLY A 464 -6.57 -34.62 -16.27
C GLY A 464 -7.26 -35.38 -15.12
N GLN A 465 -7.33 -34.87 -13.88
CA GLN A 465 -8.19 -35.49 -12.86
C GLN A 465 -9.40 -34.64 -12.48
N ASN A 466 -10.56 -35.30 -12.51
CA ASN A 466 -11.88 -34.79 -12.15
C ASN A 466 -11.92 -34.19 -10.74
N TYR A 467 -12.36 -32.95 -10.62
CA TYR A 467 -12.62 -32.22 -9.38
C TYR A 467 -13.86 -32.70 -8.61
N SER A 468 -14.13 -34.03 -8.56
CA SER A 468 -15.33 -34.58 -7.90
C SER A 468 -15.18 -34.98 -6.44
N GLN A 469 -14.07 -34.61 -5.77
CA GLN A 469 -13.86 -34.95 -4.35
C GLN A 469 -13.36 -33.78 -3.52
N ILE A 470 -14.16 -32.75 -3.37
CA ILE A 470 -14.10 -31.85 -2.19
C ILE A 470 -15.56 -31.44 -1.91
N ASN A 471 -16.28 -32.28 -1.15
CA ASN A 471 -17.48 -31.92 -0.43
C ASN A 471 -17.12 -31.58 1.01
#